data_b8d066d0daab7e4a71a3e8b7e793214a
#
_entry.id   b8d066d0daab7e4a71a3e8b7e793214a
#
_cell.length_a   1.000
_cell.length_b   1.000
_cell.length_c   1.000
_cell.angle_alpha   90.00
_cell.angle_beta   90.00
_cell.angle_gamma   90.00
#
_symmetry.space_group_name_H-M   'P 1'
#
loop_
_entity.id
_entity.type
_entity.pdbx_description
1 polymer ?
#
loop_
_entity_poly.entity_id
_entity_poly.type
_entity_poly.pdbx_seq_one_letter_code
_entity_poly.pdbx_strand_id
1 'polypeptide(L)'
;TYALFIVKKYSYILNIPSNVSIVENSIISIKKKELLDQILEEYYSKNDTQFNNLISCFCTKDDDIIRNGIMEIYEKVVMKYGYREYLKDYIDNYFNDKYINIRIEEYLLLLKEKIEDIKNIVKLISDIENIDYVNKLYKVIDPLLKSNTYDEIKLYSILKLPPLKKESEAYIYKEQLNTKIKELNSLCIYDKEDNIKKSLYSTKENTKIICDILLKFDSELLKDKKINNMYEFNDIAHLAIKLVSENEEIRKNLKKSFNEIMLDEYQDTNDLQETFINLISDNNVYCVGDIKQSIYRFRNANPLLFKNKYDNYKNKINGTKIDLNKNFRSRLEPLDDINLIFSNIMKDDIGGANYKLEHKMIFGNNTYINEGKTNQDYNLDIYEYEQNEFTKEEIEAFIIANDIKNKVENKYQIFDKDEQILRDATYNDFV
;
A
#
# COMPACT_ATOMS: atom_id res chain seq x y z
N THR A 1 -12.13 -9.38 -18.88
CA THR A 1 -12.73 -10.08 -20.07
C THR A 1 -14.14 -10.58 -19.78
N TYR A 2 -14.41 -11.31 -18.69
CA TYR A 2 -15.74 -11.88 -18.41
C TYR A 2 -16.80 -10.79 -18.13
N ALA A 3 -16.48 -9.75 -17.36
CA ALA A 3 -17.38 -8.62 -17.13
C ALA A 3 -17.82 -7.96 -18.46
N LEU A 4 -16.90 -7.75 -19.39
CA LEU A 4 -17.22 -7.21 -20.72
C LEU A 4 -18.15 -8.13 -21.51
N PHE A 5 -17.96 -9.44 -21.44
CA PHE A 5 -18.87 -10.41 -22.07
C PHE A 5 -20.28 -10.27 -21.53
N ILE A 6 -20.47 -10.18 -20.21
CA ILE A 6 -21.77 -10.01 -19.58
C ILE A 6 -22.39 -8.67 -19.95
N VAL A 7 -21.64 -7.58 -19.91
CA VAL A 7 -22.10 -6.24 -20.29
C VAL A 7 -22.59 -6.22 -21.75
N LYS A 8 -21.87 -6.86 -22.68
CA LYS A 8 -22.28 -6.99 -24.07
C LYS A 8 -23.56 -7.83 -24.23
N LYS A 9 -23.62 -8.97 -23.55
CA LYS A 9 -24.77 -9.88 -23.61
C LYS A 9 -26.07 -9.23 -23.12
N TYR A 10 -26.00 -8.38 -22.12
CA TYR A 10 -27.16 -7.72 -21.51
C TYR A 10 -27.16 -6.20 -21.72
N SER A 11 -26.50 -5.72 -22.78
CA SER A 11 -26.37 -4.29 -23.11
C SER A 11 -27.72 -3.58 -23.23
N TYR A 12 -28.76 -4.29 -23.69
CA TYR A 12 -30.13 -3.78 -23.80
C TYR A 12 -30.76 -3.40 -22.45
N ILE A 13 -30.43 -4.10 -21.36
CA ILE A 13 -30.88 -3.76 -20.01
C ILE A 13 -30.16 -2.50 -19.51
N LEU A 14 -28.88 -2.36 -19.85
CA LEU A 14 -28.05 -1.23 -19.46
C LEU A 14 -28.27 0.02 -20.31
N ASN A 15 -29.10 -0.04 -21.35
CA ASN A 15 -29.31 1.03 -22.33
C ASN A 15 -28.00 1.57 -22.93
N ILE A 16 -27.11 0.65 -23.32
CA ILE A 16 -25.83 0.94 -23.99
C ILE A 16 -25.72 0.14 -25.30
N PRO A 17 -24.88 0.57 -26.25
CA PRO A 17 -24.67 -0.17 -27.49
C PRO A 17 -24.12 -1.58 -27.25
N SER A 18 -24.51 -2.54 -28.05
CA SER A 18 -24.00 -3.93 -27.95
C SER A 18 -22.56 -4.08 -28.37
N ASN A 19 -22.03 -3.11 -29.14
CA ASN A 19 -20.63 -3.04 -29.57
C ASN A 19 -19.73 -2.28 -28.61
N VAL A 20 -20.07 -2.27 -27.31
CA VAL A 20 -19.22 -1.66 -26.26
C VAL A 20 -17.78 -2.12 -26.41
N SER A 21 -16.85 -1.16 -26.43
CA SER A 21 -15.41 -1.38 -26.50
C SER A 21 -14.67 -0.61 -25.40
N ILE A 22 -13.52 -1.12 -25.01
CA ILE A 22 -12.63 -0.43 -24.09
C ILE A 22 -11.73 0.46 -24.94
N VAL A 23 -11.66 1.74 -24.55
CA VAL A 23 -10.82 2.74 -25.21
C VAL A 23 -9.38 2.68 -24.65
N GLU A 24 -8.43 3.11 -25.46
CA GLU A 24 -7.04 3.27 -25.02
C GLU A 24 -6.90 4.38 -23.97
N ASN A 25 -6.07 4.14 -22.97
CA ASN A 25 -5.87 5.07 -21.87
C ASN A 25 -5.37 6.46 -22.32
N SER A 26 -4.58 6.51 -23.40
CA SER A 26 -4.07 7.78 -23.98
C SER A 26 -5.22 8.70 -24.41
N ILE A 27 -6.22 8.15 -25.11
CA ILE A 27 -7.37 8.91 -25.61
C ILE A 27 -8.24 9.43 -24.48
N ILE A 28 -8.59 8.54 -23.54
CA ILE A 28 -9.47 8.93 -22.44
C ILE A 28 -8.79 9.90 -21.45
N SER A 29 -7.47 9.82 -21.29
CA SER A 29 -6.71 10.76 -20.44
C SER A 29 -6.75 12.19 -20.98
N ILE A 30 -6.65 12.38 -22.29
CA ILE A 30 -6.79 13.70 -22.92
C ILE A 30 -8.21 14.23 -22.66
N LYS A 31 -9.21 13.39 -22.89
CA LYS A 31 -10.61 13.78 -22.70
C LYS A 31 -10.94 14.14 -21.26
N LYS A 32 -10.40 13.39 -20.29
CA LYS A 32 -10.53 13.70 -18.86
C LYS A 32 -9.95 15.07 -18.54
N LYS A 33 -8.77 15.41 -19.08
CA LYS A 33 -8.14 16.73 -18.87
C LYS A 33 -8.99 17.86 -19.43
N GLU A 34 -9.40 17.75 -20.71
CA GLU A 34 -10.26 18.74 -21.36
C GLU A 34 -11.54 19.01 -20.57
N LEU A 35 -12.18 17.94 -20.08
CA LEU A 35 -13.42 18.06 -19.34
C LEU A 35 -13.20 18.69 -17.96
N LEU A 36 -12.12 18.31 -17.27
CA LEU A 36 -11.78 18.93 -15.99
C LEU A 36 -11.48 20.42 -16.16
N ASP A 37 -10.75 20.80 -17.20
CA ASP A 37 -10.46 22.19 -17.53
C ASP A 37 -11.75 23.01 -17.73
N GLN A 38 -12.70 22.49 -18.50
CA GLN A 38 -14.00 23.13 -18.68
C GLN A 38 -14.77 23.31 -17.38
N ILE A 39 -14.76 22.32 -16.51
CA ILE A 39 -15.44 22.39 -15.22
C ILE A 39 -14.79 23.43 -14.31
N LEU A 40 -13.46 23.47 -14.24
CA LEU A 40 -12.76 24.47 -13.42
C LEU A 40 -12.94 25.88 -13.94
N GLU A 41 -12.92 26.09 -15.28
CA GLU A 41 -13.24 27.37 -15.90
C GLU A 41 -14.65 27.88 -15.54
N GLU A 42 -15.65 26.98 -15.41
CA GLU A 42 -16.96 27.38 -14.92
C GLU A 42 -16.94 27.88 -13.47
N TYR A 43 -16.14 27.27 -12.58
CA TYR A 43 -15.96 27.74 -11.21
C TYR A 43 -15.27 29.09 -11.17
N TYR A 44 -14.23 29.30 -11.98
CA TYR A 44 -13.57 30.61 -12.12
C TYR A 44 -14.52 31.68 -12.65
N SER A 45 -15.29 31.38 -13.71
CA SER A 45 -16.20 32.33 -14.33
C SER A 45 -17.35 32.76 -13.41
N LYS A 46 -17.80 31.85 -12.53
CA LYS A 46 -18.83 32.15 -11.52
C LYS A 46 -18.28 32.88 -10.30
N ASN A 47 -16.97 33.04 -10.20
CA ASN A 47 -16.28 33.60 -9.05
C ASN A 47 -16.70 32.91 -7.73
N ASP A 48 -16.78 31.59 -7.76
CA ASP A 48 -17.21 30.80 -6.61
C ASP A 48 -16.27 30.99 -5.42
N THR A 49 -16.80 31.44 -4.30
CA THR A 49 -16.02 31.85 -3.12
C THR A 49 -15.29 30.65 -2.50
N GLN A 50 -15.95 29.48 -2.43
CA GLN A 50 -15.35 28.29 -1.82
C GLN A 50 -14.22 27.74 -2.72
N PHE A 51 -14.44 27.75 -4.03
CA PHE A 51 -13.41 27.37 -5.00
C PHE A 51 -12.22 28.32 -4.96
N ASN A 52 -12.44 29.62 -4.92
CA ASN A 52 -11.36 30.61 -4.81
C ASN A 52 -10.55 30.42 -3.51
N ASN A 53 -11.21 30.08 -2.41
CA ASN A 53 -10.52 29.74 -1.16
C ASN A 53 -9.67 28.48 -1.31
N LEU A 54 -10.19 27.41 -1.95
CA LEU A 54 -9.42 26.21 -2.24
C LEU A 54 -8.15 26.53 -3.04
N ILE A 55 -8.30 27.29 -4.13
CA ILE A 55 -7.16 27.71 -4.96
C ILE A 55 -6.15 28.53 -4.13
N SER A 56 -6.60 29.50 -3.35
CA SER A 56 -5.70 30.32 -2.53
C SER A 56 -4.95 29.54 -1.43
N CYS A 57 -5.53 28.45 -0.95
CA CYS A 57 -4.89 27.59 0.05
C CYS A 57 -3.76 26.71 -0.52
N PHE A 58 -3.88 26.26 -1.77
CA PHE A 58 -2.98 25.25 -2.33
C PHE A 58 -2.15 25.73 -3.52
N CYS A 59 -2.54 26.81 -4.18
CA CYS A 59 -1.91 27.27 -5.42
C CYS A 59 -1.18 28.61 -5.21
N THR A 60 0.05 28.70 -5.74
CA THR A 60 0.85 29.93 -5.65
C THR A 60 1.11 30.59 -7.00
N LYS A 61 1.24 29.82 -8.08
CA LYS A 61 1.51 30.32 -9.45
C LYS A 61 0.47 29.86 -10.46
N ASP A 62 0.10 28.60 -10.40
CA ASP A 62 -0.86 27.93 -11.26
C ASP A 62 -1.75 27.00 -10.42
N ASP A 63 -2.75 26.39 -11.01
CA ASP A 63 -3.68 25.47 -10.36
C ASP A 63 -3.40 23.99 -10.67
N ASP A 64 -2.23 23.67 -11.19
CA ASP A 64 -1.83 22.31 -11.56
C ASP A 64 -1.90 21.34 -10.38
N ILE A 65 -1.57 21.80 -9.17
CA ILE A 65 -1.69 20.98 -7.94
C ILE A 65 -3.12 20.52 -7.73
N ILE A 66 -4.10 21.39 -7.92
CA ILE A 66 -5.53 21.06 -7.76
C ILE A 66 -6.00 20.17 -8.92
N ARG A 67 -5.61 20.48 -10.16
CA ARG A 67 -5.96 19.68 -11.35
C ARG A 67 -5.48 18.24 -11.20
N ASN A 68 -4.20 18.07 -10.92
CA ASN A 68 -3.57 16.77 -10.75
C ASN A 68 -4.15 16.05 -9.52
N GLY A 69 -4.36 16.76 -8.40
CA GLY A 69 -4.95 16.20 -7.19
C GLY A 69 -6.38 15.68 -7.42
N ILE A 70 -7.23 16.43 -8.11
CA ILE A 70 -8.59 15.98 -8.45
C ILE A 70 -8.56 14.73 -9.33
N MET A 71 -7.68 14.71 -10.35
CA MET A 71 -7.53 13.52 -11.22
C MET A 71 -7.05 12.31 -10.44
N GLU A 72 -6.04 12.48 -9.58
CA GLU A 72 -5.51 11.39 -8.75
C GLU A 72 -6.58 10.85 -7.78
N ILE A 73 -7.33 11.73 -7.13
CA ILE A 73 -8.44 11.32 -6.25
C ILE A 73 -9.51 10.59 -7.06
N TYR A 74 -9.89 11.10 -8.23
CA TYR A 74 -10.89 10.47 -9.08
C TYR A 74 -10.50 9.04 -9.46
N GLU A 75 -9.26 8.84 -9.93
CA GLU A 75 -8.75 7.53 -10.32
C GLU A 75 -8.72 6.51 -9.17
N LYS A 76 -8.54 6.98 -7.94
CA LYS A 76 -8.62 6.13 -6.74
C LYS A 76 -10.04 5.84 -6.31
N VAL A 77 -10.92 6.85 -6.27
CA VAL A 77 -12.28 6.65 -5.75
C VAL A 77 -13.15 5.83 -6.72
N VAL A 78 -12.94 5.95 -8.03
CA VAL A 78 -13.67 5.17 -9.04
C VAL A 78 -13.43 3.66 -8.93
N MET A 79 -12.36 3.24 -8.27
CA MET A 79 -12.09 1.82 -7.99
C MET A 79 -12.98 1.23 -6.90
N LYS A 80 -13.72 2.06 -6.17
CA LYS A 80 -14.64 1.64 -5.12
C LYS A 80 -16.06 1.48 -5.68
N TYR A 81 -16.71 0.36 -5.39
CA TYR A 81 -18.13 0.23 -5.68
C TYR A 81 -18.94 1.20 -4.80
N GLY A 82 -19.91 1.91 -5.38
CA GLY A 82 -20.70 2.92 -4.65
C GLY A 82 -19.94 4.21 -4.37
N TYR A 83 -18.89 4.53 -5.13
CA TYR A 83 -18.08 5.73 -4.89
C TYR A 83 -18.85 7.06 -4.98
N ARG A 84 -19.94 7.12 -5.76
CA ARG A 84 -20.78 8.32 -5.85
C ARG A 84 -21.51 8.61 -4.55
N GLU A 85 -22.11 7.59 -3.95
CA GLU A 85 -22.72 7.67 -2.62
C GLU A 85 -21.66 7.98 -1.57
N TYR A 86 -20.50 7.33 -1.64
CA TYR A 86 -19.37 7.63 -0.78
C TYR A 86 -18.93 9.10 -0.84
N LEU A 87 -18.83 9.71 -2.04
CA LEU A 87 -18.48 11.11 -2.20
C LEU A 87 -19.58 12.05 -1.69
N LYS A 88 -20.88 11.73 -1.94
CA LYS A 88 -22.01 12.51 -1.43
C LYS A 88 -22.05 12.56 0.09
N ASP A 89 -21.83 11.41 0.71
CA ASP A 89 -21.94 11.25 2.16
C ASP A 89 -20.61 11.54 2.88
N TYR A 90 -19.55 11.90 2.13
CA TYR A 90 -18.19 12.03 2.67
C TYR A 90 -18.13 13.03 3.82
N ILE A 91 -18.73 14.21 3.64
CA ILE A 91 -18.70 15.26 4.64
C ILE A 91 -19.42 14.83 5.92
N ASP A 92 -20.60 14.23 5.82
CA ASP A 92 -21.38 13.80 6.98
C ASP A 92 -20.71 12.64 7.72
N ASN A 93 -20.07 11.74 6.97
CA ASN A 93 -19.40 10.56 7.54
C ASN A 93 -18.06 10.89 8.20
N TYR A 94 -17.31 11.86 7.69
CA TYR A 94 -15.92 12.10 8.09
C TYR A 94 -15.69 13.43 8.83
N PHE A 95 -16.62 14.39 8.76
CA PHE A 95 -16.53 15.67 9.47
C PHE A 95 -17.56 15.79 10.60
N ASN A 96 -17.59 14.78 11.45
CA ASN A 96 -18.36 14.77 12.69
C ASN A 96 -17.46 14.47 13.89
N ASP A 97 -17.93 14.82 15.10
CA ASP A 97 -17.13 14.67 16.32
C ASP A 97 -16.67 13.24 16.57
N LYS A 98 -17.51 12.26 16.28
CA LYS A 98 -17.14 10.84 16.47
C LYS A 98 -15.93 10.47 15.62
N TYR A 99 -15.95 10.79 14.31
CA TYR A 99 -14.86 10.43 13.41
C TYR A 99 -13.59 11.25 13.69
N ILE A 100 -13.75 12.54 13.95
CA ILE A 100 -12.61 13.41 14.28
C ILE A 100 -11.91 12.93 15.55
N ASN A 101 -12.66 12.54 16.60
CA ASN A 101 -12.06 11.99 17.82
C ASN A 101 -11.31 10.68 17.54
N ILE A 102 -11.83 9.78 16.68
CA ILE A 102 -11.10 8.57 16.27
C ILE A 102 -9.75 8.93 15.62
N ARG A 103 -9.72 9.95 14.74
CA ARG A 103 -8.45 10.39 14.11
C ARG A 103 -7.46 10.96 15.12
N ILE A 104 -7.95 11.68 16.11
CA ILE A 104 -7.12 12.20 17.21
C ILE A 104 -6.57 11.04 18.06
N GLU A 105 -7.41 10.05 18.38
CA GLU A 105 -6.97 8.84 19.11
C GLU A 105 -5.91 8.05 18.34
N GLU A 106 -6.07 7.87 17.03
CA GLU A 106 -5.05 7.22 16.18
C GLU A 106 -3.74 8.01 16.15
N TYR A 107 -3.81 9.33 16.06
CA TYR A 107 -2.64 10.17 16.13
C TYR A 107 -1.94 10.08 17.49
N LEU A 108 -2.71 10.06 18.57
CA LEU A 108 -2.18 9.87 19.93
C LEU A 108 -1.53 8.49 20.10
N LEU A 109 -2.11 7.44 19.49
CA LEU A 109 -1.53 6.10 19.49
C LEU A 109 -0.15 6.09 18.80
N LEU A 110 -0.03 6.73 17.64
CA LEU A 110 1.26 6.88 16.94
C LEU A 110 2.32 7.56 17.83
N LEU A 111 1.94 8.63 18.54
CA LEU A 111 2.86 9.31 19.46
C LEU A 111 3.28 8.40 20.63
N LYS A 112 2.37 7.60 21.16
CA LYS A 112 2.67 6.62 22.22
C LYS A 112 3.61 5.51 21.76
N GLU A 113 3.48 5.04 20.52
CA GLU A 113 4.44 4.09 19.94
C GLU A 113 5.86 4.69 19.89
N LYS A 114 6.00 5.97 19.51
CA LYS A 114 7.30 6.66 19.56
C LYS A 114 7.85 6.81 20.98
N ILE A 115 6.98 7.01 21.96
CA ILE A 115 7.39 7.03 23.38
C ILE A 115 7.88 5.65 23.83
N GLU A 116 7.29 4.55 23.37
CA GLU A 116 7.77 3.20 23.70
C GLU A 116 9.16 2.93 23.08
N ASP A 117 9.43 3.41 21.86
CA ASP A 117 10.78 3.37 21.28
C ASP A 117 11.80 4.12 22.15
N ILE A 118 11.42 5.33 22.62
CA ILE A 118 12.23 6.13 23.53
C ILE A 118 12.51 5.37 24.83
N LYS A 119 11.50 4.74 25.41
CA LYS A 119 11.60 3.95 26.64
C LYS A 119 12.54 2.76 26.49
N ASN A 120 12.51 2.08 25.34
CA ASN A 120 13.44 0.98 25.05
C ASN A 120 14.90 1.46 25.02
N ILE A 121 15.18 2.61 24.41
CA ILE A 121 16.54 3.20 24.40
C ILE A 121 16.97 3.63 25.80
N VAL A 122 16.06 4.23 26.59
CA VAL A 122 16.33 4.61 27.99
C VAL A 122 16.72 3.38 28.81
N LYS A 123 16.07 2.23 28.59
CA LYS A 123 16.42 0.98 29.25
C LYS A 123 17.82 0.52 28.88
N LEU A 124 18.19 0.56 27.59
CA LEU A 124 19.56 0.21 27.16
C LEU A 124 20.62 1.09 27.82
N ILE A 125 20.36 2.40 27.93
CA ILE A 125 21.27 3.32 28.67
C ILE A 125 21.35 2.94 30.15
N SER A 126 20.22 2.59 30.76
CA SER A 126 20.16 2.25 32.19
C SER A 126 20.87 0.94 32.53
N ASP A 127 20.98 0.03 31.58
CA ASP A 127 21.70 -1.25 31.74
C ASP A 127 23.24 -1.07 31.68
N ILE A 128 23.70 0.04 31.08
CA ILE A 128 25.14 0.32 30.85
C ILE A 128 25.69 1.34 31.86
N GLU A 129 24.91 2.38 32.17
CA GLU A 129 25.36 3.53 32.93
C GLU A 129 25.21 3.37 34.43
N ASN A 130 26.00 4.18 35.18
CA ASN A 130 25.94 4.23 36.63
C ASN A 130 24.63 4.82 37.15
N ILE A 131 24.28 4.48 38.39
CA ILE A 131 23.00 4.81 39.01
C ILE A 131 22.75 6.33 39.12
N ASP A 132 23.81 7.11 39.29
CA ASP A 132 23.70 8.58 39.43
C ASP A 132 23.29 9.24 38.11
N TYR A 133 23.84 8.77 37.00
CA TYR A 133 23.43 9.24 35.67
C TYR A 133 22.01 8.78 35.36
N VAL A 134 21.68 7.53 35.60
CA VAL A 134 20.36 6.94 35.38
C VAL A 134 19.27 7.71 36.14
N ASN A 135 19.52 8.04 37.42
CA ASN A 135 18.59 8.86 38.22
C ASN A 135 18.39 10.26 37.63
N LYS A 136 19.44 10.90 37.11
CA LYS A 136 19.34 12.20 36.44
C LYS A 136 18.55 12.09 35.13
N LEU A 137 18.77 11.01 34.36
CA LEU A 137 18.06 10.75 33.13
C LEU A 137 16.54 10.56 33.37
N TYR A 138 16.18 9.67 34.32
CA TYR A 138 14.77 9.45 34.66
C TYR A 138 14.08 10.69 35.20
N LYS A 139 14.77 11.50 36.00
CA LYS A 139 14.20 12.76 36.50
C LYS A 139 13.73 13.69 35.37
N VAL A 140 14.41 13.67 34.22
CA VAL A 140 14.10 14.52 33.08
C VAL A 140 13.08 13.84 32.14
N ILE A 141 13.19 12.51 31.92
CA ILE A 141 12.42 11.84 30.88
C ILE A 141 11.14 11.18 31.40
N ASP A 142 11.03 10.87 32.67
CA ASP A 142 9.86 10.21 33.29
C ASP A 142 8.53 10.92 33.01
N PRO A 143 8.44 12.27 33.04
CA PRO A 143 7.20 12.96 32.70
C PRO A 143 6.73 12.62 31.27
N LEU A 144 7.67 12.53 30.31
CA LEU A 144 7.36 12.14 28.94
C LEU A 144 6.92 10.67 28.86
N LEU A 145 7.65 9.76 29.52
CA LEU A 145 7.34 8.33 29.49
C LEU A 145 5.97 7.99 30.12
N LYS A 146 5.46 8.84 31.01
CA LYS A 146 4.17 8.69 31.70
C LYS A 146 3.06 9.48 31.05
N SER A 147 3.32 10.24 29.99
CA SER A 147 2.33 11.05 29.29
C SER A 147 1.26 10.21 28.63
N ASN A 148 0.01 10.60 28.78
CA ASN A 148 -1.14 9.89 28.23
C ASN A 148 -1.97 10.75 27.26
N THR A 149 -1.86 12.07 27.32
CA THR A 149 -2.56 13.02 26.48
C THR A 149 -1.62 13.73 25.52
N TYR A 150 -2.17 14.27 24.44
CA TYR A 150 -1.38 15.05 23.47
C TYR A 150 -0.69 16.24 24.14
N ASP A 151 -1.41 16.96 25.00
CA ASP A 151 -0.89 18.17 25.67
C ASP A 151 0.30 17.85 26.58
N GLU A 152 0.23 16.73 27.30
CA GLU A 152 1.36 16.26 28.11
C GLU A 152 2.56 15.87 27.24
N ILE A 153 2.33 15.10 26.16
CA ILE A 153 3.38 14.68 25.23
C ILE A 153 4.06 15.90 24.62
N LYS A 154 3.28 16.88 24.15
CA LYS A 154 3.78 18.14 23.60
C LYS A 154 4.63 18.89 24.62
N LEU A 155 4.14 19.03 25.84
CA LEU A 155 4.84 19.74 26.92
C LEU A 155 6.17 19.07 27.26
N TYR A 156 6.18 17.76 27.44
CA TYR A 156 7.34 17.01 27.91
C TYR A 156 8.26 16.52 26.80
N SER A 157 7.90 16.63 25.51
CA SER A 157 8.81 16.34 24.39
C SER A 157 9.92 17.36 24.21
N ILE A 158 9.78 18.57 24.82
CA ILE A 158 10.80 19.61 24.82
C ILE A 158 11.65 19.45 26.08
N LEU A 159 12.61 18.54 26.04
CA LEU A 159 13.50 18.27 27.17
C LEU A 159 14.97 18.30 26.77
N LYS A 160 15.85 18.50 27.75
CA LYS A 160 17.30 18.46 27.57
C LYS A 160 17.88 17.31 28.39
N LEU A 161 18.48 16.34 27.70
CA LEU A 161 19.09 15.20 28.35
C LEU A 161 20.34 15.62 29.19
N PRO A 162 20.62 14.92 30.29
CA PRO A 162 21.81 15.18 31.08
C PRO A 162 23.09 14.93 30.26
N PRO A 163 24.19 15.66 30.54
CA PRO A 163 25.45 15.47 29.82
C PRO A 163 26.04 14.08 30.11
N LEU A 164 26.56 13.43 29.08
CA LEU A 164 27.28 12.16 29.16
C LEU A 164 28.61 12.29 28.44
N LYS A 165 29.68 11.69 28.99
CA LYS A 165 31.02 11.71 28.37
C LYS A 165 31.00 10.93 27.05
N LYS A 166 31.75 11.40 26.05
CA LYS A 166 31.81 10.75 24.73
C LYS A 166 32.46 9.37 24.76
N GLU A 167 33.30 9.13 25.76
CA GLU A 167 33.99 7.86 25.98
C GLU A 167 33.10 6.77 26.60
N SER A 168 31.86 7.12 27.04
CA SER A 168 30.94 6.14 27.59
C SER A 168 30.34 5.28 26.46
N GLU A 169 30.24 3.98 26.71
CA GLU A 169 29.58 3.03 25.80
C GLU A 169 28.11 3.39 25.55
N ALA A 170 27.44 4.03 26.52
CA ALA A 170 26.07 4.49 26.38
C ALA A 170 25.93 5.78 25.56
N TYR A 171 27.02 6.42 25.12
CA TYR A 171 26.97 7.68 24.41
C TYR A 171 26.21 7.55 23.07
N ILE A 172 26.43 6.46 22.36
CA ILE A 172 25.73 6.20 21.08
C ILE A 172 24.22 6.13 21.30
N TYR A 173 23.76 5.46 22.34
CA TYR A 173 22.33 5.35 22.68
C TYR A 173 21.75 6.69 23.12
N LYS A 174 22.53 7.53 23.77
CA LYS A 174 22.12 8.89 24.12
C LYS A 174 21.87 9.74 22.86
N GLU A 175 22.74 9.64 21.85
CA GLU A 175 22.53 10.33 20.57
C GLU A 175 21.29 9.80 19.82
N GLN A 176 21.07 8.49 19.84
CA GLN A 176 19.84 7.89 19.32
C GLN A 176 18.61 8.40 20.09
N LEU A 177 18.69 8.47 21.41
CA LEU A 177 17.61 9.01 22.26
C LEU A 177 17.30 10.47 21.91
N ASN A 178 18.33 11.31 21.74
CA ASN A 178 18.16 12.70 21.30
C ASN A 178 17.44 12.79 19.95
N THR A 179 17.82 11.93 19.02
CA THR A 179 17.19 11.88 17.69
C THR A 179 15.72 11.48 17.80
N LYS A 180 15.39 10.44 18.56
CA LYS A 180 14.01 9.99 18.76
C LYS A 180 13.13 11.02 19.47
N ILE A 181 13.67 11.74 20.43
CA ILE A 181 12.95 12.86 21.09
C ILE A 181 12.68 14.00 20.09
N LYS A 182 13.66 14.33 19.24
CA LYS A 182 13.45 15.34 18.18
C LYS A 182 12.42 14.90 17.16
N GLU A 183 12.45 13.63 16.75
CA GLU A 183 11.43 13.03 15.88
C GLU A 183 10.03 13.15 16.51
N LEU A 184 9.87 12.74 17.77
CA LEU A 184 8.60 12.87 18.49
C LEU A 184 8.14 14.33 18.57
N ASN A 185 9.04 15.27 18.93
CA ASN A 185 8.70 16.68 19.02
C ASN A 185 8.28 17.26 17.65
N SER A 186 8.92 16.84 16.55
CA SER A 186 8.57 17.27 15.20
C SER A 186 7.18 16.79 14.78
N LEU A 187 6.71 15.67 15.32
CA LEU A 187 5.33 15.19 15.12
C LEU A 187 4.32 16.01 15.92
N CYS A 188 4.69 16.60 17.05
CA CYS A 188 3.80 17.42 17.88
C CYS A 188 3.68 18.86 17.34
N ILE A 189 3.09 19.03 16.15
CA ILE A 189 3.01 20.32 15.43
C ILE A 189 2.02 21.32 16.03
N TYR A 190 1.02 20.86 16.76
CA TYR A 190 -0.01 21.70 17.38
C TYR A 190 0.34 22.06 18.83
N ASP A 191 -0.13 23.21 19.31
CA ASP A 191 0.11 23.62 20.68
C ASP A 191 -0.74 22.84 21.70
N LYS A 192 -1.97 22.46 21.30
CA LYS A 192 -2.93 21.71 22.11
C LYS A 192 -3.77 20.78 21.25
N GLU A 193 -4.37 19.76 21.87
CA GLU A 193 -5.27 18.81 21.23
C GLU A 193 -6.48 19.50 20.55
N ASP A 194 -7.06 20.52 21.18
CA ASP A 194 -8.13 21.32 20.58
C ASP A 194 -7.75 21.97 19.24
N ASN A 195 -6.46 22.29 19.05
CA ASN A 195 -5.99 22.87 17.79
C ASN A 195 -5.91 21.82 16.68
N ILE A 196 -5.69 20.54 17.02
CA ILE A 196 -5.80 19.42 16.07
C ILE A 196 -7.24 19.35 15.57
N LYS A 197 -8.21 19.35 16.47
CA LYS A 197 -9.64 19.31 16.14
C LYS A 197 -10.05 20.47 15.23
N LYS A 198 -9.65 21.70 15.58
CA LYS A 198 -9.92 22.90 14.77
C LYS A 198 -9.28 22.81 13.38
N SER A 199 -8.04 22.33 13.30
CA SER A 199 -7.33 22.14 12.03
C SER A 199 -8.03 21.13 11.14
N LEU A 200 -8.46 19.98 11.67
CA LEU A 200 -9.21 18.98 10.91
C LEU A 200 -10.53 19.56 10.39
N TYR A 201 -11.30 20.27 11.23
CA TYR A 201 -12.54 20.90 10.79
C TYR A 201 -12.34 22.03 9.78
N SER A 202 -11.22 22.74 9.81
CA SER A 202 -10.95 23.82 8.85
C SER A 202 -10.82 23.34 7.42
N THR A 203 -10.52 22.06 7.21
CA THR A 203 -10.44 21.48 5.87
C THR A 203 -11.79 21.08 5.28
N LYS A 204 -12.89 21.16 6.06
CA LYS A 204 -14.22 20.69 5.68
C LYS A 204 -14.73 21.32 4.39
N GLU A 205 -14.68 22.66 4.30
CA GLU A 205 -15.20 23.38 3.13
C GLU A 205 -14.38 23.10 1.87
N ASN A 206 -13.06 23.02 2.00
CA ASN A 206 -12.19 22.63 0.87
C ASN A 206 -12.46 21.19 0.42
N THR A 207 -12.70 20.27 1.36
CA THR A 207 -13.05 18.88 1.02
C THR A 207 -14.41 18.81 0.34
N LYS A 208 -15.39 19.58 0.80
CA LYS A 208 -16.72 19.63 0.19
C LYS A 208 -16.66 20.06 -1.26
N ILE A 209 -15.97 21.16 -1.56
CA ILE A 209 -15.87 21.65 -2.94
C ILE A 209 -15.11 20.65 -3.85
N ILE A 210 -14.12 19.92 -3.33
CA ILE A 210 -13.44 18.84 -4.07
C ILE A 210 -14.44 17.71 -4.39
N CYS A 211 -15.26 17.28 -3.41
CA CYS A 211 -16.29 16.26 -3.65
C CYS A 211 -17.32 16.71 -4.69
N ASP A 212 -17.76 17.96 -4.65
CA ASP A 212 -18.70 18.54 -5.60
C ASP A 212 -18.11 18.57 -7.03
N ILE A 213 -16.84 18.96 -7.17
CA ILE A 213 -16.12 18.94 -8.46
C ILE A 213 -16.00 17.50 -8.97
N LEU A 214 -15.62 16.54 -8.12
CA LEU A 214 -15.49 15.13 -8.49
C LEU A 214 -16.83 14.54 -8.97
N LEU A 215 -17.93 14.82 -8.28
CA LEU A 215 -19.26 14.36 -8.66
C LEU A 215 -19.72 14.98 -9.99
N LYS A 216 -19.45 16.27 -10.21
CA LYS A 216 -19.75 16.94 -11.47
C LYS A 216 -18.92 16.36 -12.60
N PHE A 217 -17.61 16.23 -12.38
CA PHE A 217 -16.69 15.63 -13.36
C PHE A 217 -17.12 14.23 -13.76
N ASP A 218 -17.44 13.37 -12.80
CA ASP A 218 -17.92 12.01 -13.04
C ASP A 218 -19.21 12.00 -13.88
N SER A 219 -20.16 12.87 -13.54
CA SER A 219 -21.43 12.96 -14.26
C SER A 219 -21.24 13.37 -15.72
N GLU A 220 -20.42 14.39 -15.99
CA GLU A 220 -20.15 14.85 -17.35
C GLU A 220 -19.31 13.82 -18.15
N LEU A 221 -18.31 13.22 -17.50
CA LEU A 221 -17.49 12.16 -18.13
C LEU A 221 -18.33 10.95 -18.53
N LEU A 222 -19.28 10.52 -17.71
CA LEU A 222 -20.16 9.41 -18.04
C LEU A 222 -21.10 9.73 -19.20
N LYS A 223 -21.59 10.96 -19.30
CA LYS A 223 -22.40 11.41 -20.45
C LYS A 223 -21.56 11.34 -21.74
N ASP A 224 -20.34 11.88 -21.68
CA ASP A 224 -19.44 11.87 -22.82
C ASP A 224 -19.08 10.43 -23.25
N LYS A 225 -18.72 9.58 -22.30
CA LYS A 225 -18.42 8.16 -22.54
C LYS A 225 -19.61 7.42 -23.19
N LYS A 226 -20.82 7.71 -22.74
CA LYS A 226 -22.02 7.09 -23.30
C LYS A 226 -22.30 7.56 -24.72
N ILE A 227 -22.16 8.86 -25.00
CA ILE A 227 -22.37 9.43 -26.34
C ILE A 227 -21.35 8.87 -27.33
N ASN A 228 -20.09 8.81 -26.95
CA ASN A 228 -18.98 8.41 -27.81
C ASN A 228 -18.66 6.90 -27.77
N ASN A 229 -19.41 6.12 -26.98
CA ASN A 229 -19.18 4.67 -26.76
C ASN A 229 -17.73 4.36 -26.31
N MET A 230 -17.16 5.22 -25.47
CA MET A 230 -15.78 5.13 -24.97
C MET A 230 -15.77 4.74 -23.48
N TYR A 231 -15.54 3.47 -23.18
CA TYR A 231 -15.55 2.97 -21.82
C TYR A 231 -14.15 2.53 -21.38
N GLU A 232 -13.85 2.70 -20.09
CA GLU A 232 -12.65 2.17 -19.45
C GLU A 232 -12.93 0.81 -18.80
N PHE A 233 -11.88 0.10 -18.38
CA PHE A 233 -12.03 -1.17 -17.67
C PHE A 233 -12.91 -1.06 -16.42
N ASN A 234 -12.77 0.05 -15.67
CA ASN A 234 -13.54 0.30 -14.47
C ASN A 234 -15.03 0.53 -14.77
N ASP A 235 -15.35 1.21 -15.87
CA ASP A 235 -16.74 1.40 -16.31
C ASP A 235 -17.42 0.07 -16.58
N ILE A 236 -16.72 -0.83 -17.27
CA ILE A 236 -17.22 -2.17 -17.57
C ILE A 236 -17.43 -2.97 -16.28
N ALA A 237 -16.54 -2.85 -15.30
CA ALA A 237 -16.71 -3.49 -14.00
C ALA A 237 -17.93 -2.94 -13.25
N HIS A 238 -18.09 -1.62 -13.19
CA HIS A 238 -19.28 -0.98 -12.59
C HIS A 238 -20.57 -1.37 -13.27
N LEU A 239 -20.60 -1.39 -14.61
CA LEU A 239 -21.78 -1.81 -15.38
C LEU A 239 -22.13 -3.29 -15.11
N ALA A 240 -21.15 -4.16 -15.05
CA ALA A 240 -21.36 -5.58 -14.74
C ALA A 240 -21.89 -5.76 -13.31
N ILE A 241 -21.30 -5.09 -12.32
CA ILE A 241 -21.74 -5.13 -10.93
C ILE A 241 -23.18 -4.59 -10.82
N LYS A 242 -23.47 -3.44 -11.42
CA LYS A 242 -24.80 -2.85 -11.44
C LYS A 242 -25.83 -3.82 -12.03
N LEU A 243 -25.54 -4.37 -13.20
CA LEU A 243 -26.39 -5.34 -13.88
C LEU A 243 -26.75 -6.52 -12.97
N VAL A 244 -25.73 -7.13 -12.35
CA VAL A 244 -25.91 -8.33 -11.53
C VAL A 244 -26.55 -8.01 -10.18
N SER A 245 -26.26 -6.85 -9.59
CA SER A 245 -26.85 -6.43 -8.31
C SER A 245 -28.32 -6.07 -8.44
N GLU A 246 -28.73 -5.41 -9.53
CA GLU A 246 -30.10 -4.94 -9.76
C GLU A 246 -31.02 -6.02 -10.39
N ASN A 247 -30.45 -7.10 -10.97
CA ASN A 247 -31.22 -8.15 -11.65
C ASN A 247 -31.03 -9.53 -11.00
N GLU A 248 -31.97 -9.89 -10.14
CA GLU A 248 -31.92 -11.14 -9.39
C GLU A 248 -31.90 -12.40 -10.27
N GLU A 249 -32.64 -12.41 -11.37
CA GLU A 249 -32.68 -13.53 -12.30
C GLU A 249 -31.32 -13.76 -12.99
N ILE A 250 -30.70 -12.66 -13.47
CA ILE A 250 -29.34 -12.72 -14.05
C ILE A 250 -28.36 -13.22 -13.03
N ARG A 251 -28.40 -12.68 -11.80
CA ARG A 251 -27.53 -13.10 -10.70
C ARG A 251 -27.66 -14.59 -10.38
N LYS A 252 -28.91 -15.09 -10.25
CA LYS A 252 -29.18 -16.53 -10.03
C LYS A 252 -28.66 -17.40 -11.17
N ASN A 253 -28.83 -16.98 -12.42
CA ASN A 253 -28.35 -17.72 -13.58
C ASN A 253 -26.82 -17.76 -13.62
N LEU A 254 -26.15 -16.65 -13.30
CA LEU A 254 -24.68 -16.59 -13.23
C LEU A 254 -24.13 -17.47 -12.12
N LYS A 255 -24.71 -17.43 -10.93
CA LYS A 255 -24.33 -18.32 -9.82
C LYS A 255 -24.41 -19.79 -10.18
N LYS A 256 -25.46 -20.20 -10.91
CA LYS A 256 -25.64 -21.57 -11.38
C LYS A 256 -24.75 -21.98 -12.55
N SER A 257 -24.15 -21.01 -13.25
CA SER A 257 -23.33 -21.30 -14.43
C SER A 257 -21.90 -21.75 -14.10
N PHE A 258 -21.50 -21.60 -12.84
CA PHE A 258 -20.15 -21.99 -12.38
C PHE A 258 -20.23 -23.06 -11.31
N ASN A 259 -19.57 -24.19 -11.52
CA ASN A 259 -19.32 -25.18 -10.46
C ASN A 259 -18.27 -24.65 -9.50
N GLU A 260 -17.20 -24.07 -10.01
CA GLU A 260 -16.11 -23.47 -9.27
C GLU A 260 -15.63 -22.18 -9.95
N ILE A 261 -15.19 -21.19 -9.15
CA ILE A 261 -14.57 -19.95 -9.58
C ILE A 261 -13.16 -19.97 -9.00
N MET A 262 -12.15 -20.05 -9.87
CA MET A 262 -10.75 -20.08 -9.48
C MET A 262 -10.10 -18.71 -9.72
N LEU A 263 -9.46 -18.16 -8.70
CA LEU A 263 -8.75 -16.89 -8.76
C LEU A 263 -7.29 -17.14 -8.45
N ASP A 264 -6.44 -16.81 -9.39
CA ASP A 264 -5.00 -16.80 -9.23
C ASP A 264 -4.51 -15.39 -8.89
N GLU A 265 -3.34 -15.28 -8.26
CA GLU A 265 -2.74 -14.02 -7.81
C GLU A 265 -3.73 -13.13 -7.03
N TYR A 266 -4.47 -13.76 -6.11
CA TYR A 266 -5.57 -13.09 -5.41
C TYR A 266 -5.12 -11.86 -4.60
N GLN A 267 -3.85 -11.76 -4.19
CA GLN A 267 -3.29 -10.57 -3.54
C GLN A 267 -3.32 -9.31 -4.42
N ASP A 268 -3.48 -9.46 -5.72
CA ASP A 268 -3.54 -8.35 -6.68
C ASP A 268 -4.97 -7.94 -7.07
N THR A 269 -5.96 -8.53 -6.39
CA THR A 269 -7.38 -8.24 -6.60
C THR A 269 -7.74 -6.86 -6.05
N ASN A 270 -8.59 -6.12 -6.77
CA ASN A 270 -9.14 -4.85 -6.32
C ASN A 270 -10.60 -5.00 -5.81
N ASP A 271 -11.13 -3.93 -5.19
CA ASP A 271 -12.47 -3.95 -4.59
C ASP A 271 -13.60 -4.19 -5.59
N LEU A 272 -13.47 -3.70 -6.84
CA LEU A 272 -14.48 -3.95 -7.89
C LEU A 272 -14.49 -5.41 -8.32
N GLN A 273 -13.31 -6.01 -8.51
CA GLN A 273 -13.19 -7.42 -8.86
C GLN A 273 -13.78 -8.31 -7.75
N GLU A 274 -13.42 -8.04 -6.50
CA GLU A 274 -13.96 -8.77 -5.35
C GLU A 274 -15.48 -8.63 -5.26
N THR A 275 -16.01 -7.41 -5.43
CA THR A 275 -17.47 -7.17 -5.41
C THR A 275 -18.17 -7.98 -6.51
N PHE A 276 -17.63 -7.98 -7.72
CA PHE A 276 -18.20 -8.73 -8.83
C PHE A 276 -18.18 -10.23 -8.58
N ILE A 277 -17.07 -10.78 -8.10
CA ILE A 277 -16.93 -12.20 -7.79
C ILE A 277 -17.92 -12.62 -6.70
N ASN A 278 -18.06 -11.84 -5.64
CA ASN A 278 -19.00 -12.12 -4.55
C ASN A 278 -20.47 -12.13 -5.03
N LEU A 279 -20.81 -11.33 -6.04
CA LEU A 279 -22.16 -11.32 -6.62
C LEU A 279 -22.48 -12.58 -7.43
N ILE A 280 -21.49 -13.19 -8.10
CA ILE A 280 -21.68 -14.34 -8.99
C ILE A 280 -21.30 -15.68 -8.36
N SER A 281 -20.73 -15.68 -7.16
CA SER A 281 -20.33 -16.88 -6.44
C SER A 281 -21.40 -17.39 -5.47
N ASP A 282 -21.33 -18.68 -5.14
CA ASP A 282 -22.20 -19.36 -4.20
C ASP A 282 -21.40 -20.36 -3.36
N ASN A 283 -20.50 -19.86 -2.54
CA ASN A 283 -19.56 -20.64 -1.72
C ASN A 283 -18.68 -21.63 -2.52
N ASN A 284 -18.38 -21.26 -3.76
CA ASN A 284 -17.65 -22.07 -4.76
C ASN A 284 -16.41 -21.36 -5.28
N VAL A 285 -15.78 -20.48 -4.47
CA VAL A 285 -14.59 -19.72 -4.84
C VAL A 285 -13.34 -20.37 -4.25
N TYR A 286 -12.36 -20.59 -5.12
CA TYR A 286 -11.02 -21.04 -4.77
C TYR A 286 -10.02 -19.92 -5.12
N CYS A 287 -9.35 -19.36 -4.10
CA CYS A 287 -8.36 -18.29 -4.27
C CYS A 287 -6.97 -18.81 -4.03
N VAL A 288 -6.04 -18.54 -4.94
CA VAL A 288 -4.61 -18.78 -4.77
C VAL A 288 -3.91 -17.44 -4.76
N GLY A 289 -2.94 -17.27 -3.86
CA GLY A 289 -2.17 -16.05 -3.77
C GLY A 289 -1.14 -16.08 -2.64
N ASP A 290 -0.30 -15.08 -2.64
CA ASP A 290 0.74 -14.89 -1.65
C ASP A 290 0.83 -13.40 -1.27
N ILE A 291 0.45 -13.05 -0.05
CA ILE A 291 0.45 -11.66 0.44
C ILE A 291 1.84 -11.00 0.33
N LYS A 292 2.92 -11.79 0.44
CA LYS A 292 4.30 -11.30 0.29
C LYS A 292 4.61 -10.78 -1.13
N GLN A 293 3.82 -11.21 -2.13
CA GLN A 293 3.96 -10.83 -3.53
C GLN A 293 3.02 -9.72 -3.95
N SER A 294 2.31 -9.08 -3.00
CA SER A 294 1.40 -7.97 -3.30
C SER A 294 2.19 -6.69 -3.58
N ILE A 295 2.59 -6.49 -4.83
CA ILE A 295 3.36 -5.35 -5.31
C ILE A 295 2.57 -4.40 -6.23
N TYR A 296 1.31 -4.71 -6.55
CA TYR A 296 0.48 -3.95 -7.50
C TYR A 296 -0.46 -2.93 -6.84
N ARG A 297 -0.15 -2.45 -5.64
CA ARG A 297 -0.96 -1.41 -4.98
C ARG A 297 -1.06 -0.13 -5.83
N PHE A 298 -0.03 0.20 -6.61
CA PHE A 298 -0.06 1.31 -7.56
C PHE A 298 -1.02 1.10 -8.75
N ARG A 299 -1.49 -0.14 -8.97
CA ARG A 299 -2.59 -0.50 -9.88
C ARG A 299 -3.92 -0.71 -9.15
N ASN A 300 -4.04 -0.14 -7.94
CA ASN A 300 -5.22 -0.25 -7.10
C ASN A 300 -5.54 -1.67 -6.59
N ALA A 301 -4.59 -2.59 -6.56
CA ALA A 301 -4.73 -3.83 -5.81
C ALA A 301 -4.94 -3.51 -4.32
N ASN A 302 -5.82 -4.28 -3.67
CA ASN A 302 -6.13 -4.12 -2.26
C ASN A 302 -5.69 -5.34 -1.44
N PRO A 303 -4.47 -5.35 -0.88
CA PRO A 303 -3.96 -6.48 -0.10
C PRO A 303 -4.79 -6.83 1.12
N LEU A 304 -5.58 -5.87 1.64
CA LEU A 304 -6.46 -6.11 2.78
C LEU A 304 -7.56 -7.13 2.47
N LEU A 305 -7.98 -7.26 1.21
CA LEU A 305 -8.93 -8.31 0.79
C LEU A 305 -8.35 -9.70 1.04
N PHE A 306 -7.09 -9.90 0.64
CA PHE A 306 -6.37 -11.14 0.90
C PHE A 306 -6.20 -11.38 2.41
N LYS A 307 -5.70 -10.38 3.14
CA LYS A 307 -5.48 -10.49 4.60
C LYS A 307 -6.76 -10.83 5.35
N ASN A 308 -7.85 -10.16 5.05
CA ASN A 308 -9.14 -10.42 5.69
C ASN A 308 -9.64 -11.85 5.42
N LYS A 309 -9.52 -12.35 4.19
CA LYS A 309 -9.86 -13.76 3.88
C LYS A 309 -8.92 -14.72 4.59
N TYR A 310 -7.61 -14.45 4.56
CA TYR A 310 -6.62 -15.26 5.26
C TYR A 310 -6.95 -15.41 6.74
N ASP A 311 -7.22 -14.31 7.45
CA ASP A 311 -7.55 -14.30 8.86
C ASP A 311 -8.89 -15.00 9.15
N ASN A 312 -9.91 -14.76 8.32
CA ASN A 312 -11.20 -15.41 8.44
C ASN A 312 -11.09 -16.93 8.22
N TYR A 313 -10.42 -17.37 7.18
CA TYR A 313 -10.30 -18.79 6.82
C TYR A 313 -9.37 -19.56 7.78
N LYS A 314 -8.37 -18.88 8.35
CA LYS A 314 -7.57 -19.41 9.46
C LYS A 314 -8.46 -19.77 10.66
N ASN A 315 -9.45 -18.95 10.93
CA ASN A 315 -10.43 -19.15 11.98
C ASN A 315 -11.66 -20.00 11.55
N LYS A 316 -11.63 -20.59 10.34
CA LYS A 316 -12.72 -21.38 9.74
C LYS A 316 -14.04 -20.59 9.59
N ILE A 317 -13.95 -19.28 9.42
CA ILE A 317 -15.09 -18.39 9.17
C ILE A 317 -15.29 -18.29 7.66
N ASN A 318 -16.39 -18.81 7.14
CA ASN A 318 -16.81 -18.76 5.72
C ASN A 318 -15.82 -19.38 4.74
N GLY A 319 -14.93 -20.25 5.17
CA GLY A 319 -13.97 -20.91 4.30
C GLY A 319 -12.88 -21.68 5.04
N THR A 320 -11.97 -22.27 4.26
CA THR A 320 -10.84 -23.04 4.78
C THR A 320 -9.55 -22.55 4.15
N LYS A 321 -8.53 -22.31 4.96
CA LYS A 321 -7.18 -21.96 4.53
C LYS A 321 -6.36 -23.23 4.31
N ILE A 322 -5.61 -23.26 3.23
CA ILE A 322 -4.60 -24.29 2.93
C ILE A 322 -3.27 -23.58 2.68
N ASP A 323 -2.25 -23.92 3.46
CA ASP A 323 -0.92 -23.33 3.33
C ASP A 323 -0.04 -24.19 2.42
N LEU A 324 0.47 -23.57 1.34
CA LEU A 324 1.47 -24.13 0.44
C LEU A 324 2.83 -23.49 0.76
N ASN A 325 3.43 -23.87 1.88
CA ASN A 325 4.62 -23.23 2.43
C ASN A 325 5.95 -23.80 1.91
N LYS A 326 5.93 -24.90 1.13
CA LYS A 326 7.14 -25.50 0.56
C LYS A 326 7.49 -24.84 -0.77
N ASN A 327 8.73 -24.36 -0.87
CA ASN A 327 9.30 -23.83 -2.11
C ASN A 327 10.07 -24.95 -2.82
N PHE A 328 9.64 -25.29 -4.03
CA PHE A 328 10.27 -26.29 -4.90
C PHE A 328 11.10 -25.66 -6.03
N ARG A 329 11.11 -24.35 -6.14
CA ARG A 329 11.77 -23.60 -7.21
C ARG A 329 13.22 -23.29 -6.90
N SER A 330 13.46 -22.77 -5.68
CA SER A 330 14.74 -22.20 -5.28
C SER A 330 15.61 -23.19 -4.51
N ARG A 331 16.91 -22.93 -4.46
CA ARG A 331 17.86 -23.62 -3.59
C ARG A 331 17.61 -23.23 -2.12
N LEU A 332 18.22 -23.99 -1.21
CA LEU A 332 18.12 -23.75 0.24
C LEU A 332 18.77 -22.43 0.65
N GLU A 333 19.97 -22.15 0.13
CA GLU A 333 20.83 -21.05 0.53
C GLU A 333 20.11 -19.68 0.35
N PRO A 334 19.64 -19.30 -0.85
CA PRO A 334 18.91 -18.04 -1.02
C PRO A 334 17.57 -18.02 -0.26
N LEU A 335 16.93 -19.17 0.00
CA LEU A 335 15.72 -19.19 0.83
C LEU A 335 16.02 -18.86 2.28
N ASP A 336 17.13 -19.36 2.83
CA ASP A 336 17.52 -19.07 4.20
C ASP A 336 17.92 -17.61 4.37
N ASP A 337 18.64 -17.03 3.40
CA ASP A 337 19.00 -15.60 3.40
C ASP A 337 17.76 -14.72 3.33
N ILE A 338 16.82 -15.01 2.43
CA ILE A 338 15.54 -14.32 2.32
C ILE A 338 14.75 -14.44 3.63
N ASN A 339 14.70 -15.66 4.20
CA ASN A 339 14.03 -15.89 5.48
C ASN A 339 14.65 -15.06 6.61
N LEU A 340 15.99 -14.93 6.64
CA LEU A 340 16.70 -14.10 7.62
C LEU A 340 16.32 -12.64 7.50
N ILE A 341 16.38 -12.08 6.28
CA ILE A 341 16.07 -10.67 6.02
C ILE A 341 14.61 -10.38 6.38
N PHE A 342 13.66 -11.11 5.79
CA PHE A 342 12.23 -10.81 5.94
C PHE A 342 11.66 -11.15 7.31
N SER A 343 12.27 -12.09 8.07
CA SER A 343 11.89 -12.33 9.45
C SER A 343 12.14 -11.12 10.36
N ASN A 344 13.05 -10.22 9.98
CA ASN A 344 13.40 -9.03 10.74
C ASN A 344 12.61 -7.78 10.30
N ILE A 345 12.28 -7.66 9.01
CA ILE A 345 11.70 -6.43 8.46
C ILE A 345 10.21 -6.52 8.13
N MET A 346 9.67 -7.73 7.83
CA MET A 346 8.26 -7.89 7.46
C MET A 346 7.40 -8.30 8.67
N LYS A 347 6.48 -7.42 9.04
CA LYS A 347 5.54 -7.58 10.14
C LYS A 347 4.12 -7.22 9.67
N ASP A 348 3.11 -7.42 10.51
CA ASP A 348 1.72 -7.07 10.18
C ASP A 348 1.52 -5.59 9.82
N ASP A 349 2.24 -4.69 10.48
CA ASP A 349 2.24 -3.24 10.24
C ASP A 349 3.15 -2.82 9.09
N ILE A 350 4.20 -3.60 8.80
CA ILE A 350 5.14 -3.36 7.70
C ILE A 350 5.09 -4.56 6.74
N GLY A 351 4.40 -4.41 5.61
CA GLY A 351 4.25 -5.46 4.60
C GLY A 351 3.01 -6.34 4.76
N GLY A 352 2.17 -6.10 5.80
CA GLY A 352 0.86 -6.73 5.94
C GLY A 352 0.86 -8.22 6.30
N ALA A 353 2.01 -8.79 6.69
CA ALA A 353 2.14 -10.20 7.01
C ALA A 353 3.17 -10.45 8.12
N ASN A 354 2.84 -11.33 9.06
CA ASN A 354 3.80 -11.79 10.07
C ASN A 354 4.70 -12.88 9.48
N TYR A 355 5.78 -12.45 8.80
CA TYR A 355 6.65 -13.35 8.05
C TYR A 355 7.22 -14.47 8.94
N LYS A 356 7.75 -14.11 10.10
CA LYS A 356 8.45 -15.03 11.01
C LYS A 356 7.55 -16.17 11.49
N LEU A 357 6.28 -15.88 11.77
CA LEU A 357 5.35 -16.84 12.36
C LEU A 357 4.56 -17.65 11.31
N GLU A 358 4.17 -17.01 10.19
CA GLU A 358 3.16 -17.58 9.30
C GLU A 358 3.60 -17.74 7.84
N HIS A 359 4.63 -16.98 7.42
CA HIS A 359 4.96 -16.88 6.00
C HIS A 359 6.39 -17.28 5.65
N LYS A 360 7.14 -17.85 6.62
CA LYS A 360 8.48 -18.35 6.38
C LYS A 360 8.45 -19.44 5.31
N MET A 361 9.33 -19.31 4.29
CA MET A 361 9.45 -20.29 3.22
C MET A 361 10.20 -21.53 3.69
N ILE A 362 9.71 -22.70 3.33
CA ILE A 362 10.32 -23.98 3.65
C ILE A 362 10.89 -24.60 2.38
N PHE A 363 12.15 -24.99 2.42
CA PHE A 363 12.78 -25.71 1.31
C PHE A 363 12.09 -27.05 1.05
N GLY A 364 11.75 -27.33 -0.19
CA GLY A 364 11.00 -28.52 -0.60
C GLY A 364 11.62 -29.31 -1.76
N ASN A 365 12.66 -28.78 -2.42
CA ASN A 365 13.20 -29.37 -3.63
C ASN A 365 14.35 -30.34 -3.34
N ASN A 366 14.05 -31.62 -3.22
CA ASN A 366 15.06 -32.67 -2.96
C ASN A 366 16.09 -32.86 -4.10
N THR A 367 15.83 -32.32 -5.30
CA THR A 367 16.75 -32.41 -6.42
C THR A 367 18.10 -31.76 -6.11
N TYR A 368 18.06 -30.60 -5.42
CA TYR A 368 19.28 -29.88 -5.01
C TYR A 368 20.06 -30.57 -3.88
N ILE A 369 19.46 -31.53 -3.16
CA ILE A 369 20.14 -32.28 -2.11
C ILE A 369 21.06 -33.34 -2.73
N ASN A 370 20.71 -33.86 -3.90
CA ASN A 370 21.37 -34.94 -4.60
C ASN A 370 22.38 -34.45 -5.66
N GLU A 371 22.49 -33.12 -5.87
CA GLU A 371 23.56 -32.61 -6.75
C GLU A 371 24.93 -32.89 -6.16
N GLY A 372 25.92 -33.05 -7.02
CA GLY A 372 27.28 -33.30 -6.58
C GLY A 372 27.82 -32.22 -5.65
N LYS A 373 28.81 -32.53 -4.83
CA LYS A 373 29.52 -31.56 -4.00
C LYS A 373 30.18 -30.51 -4.87
N THR A 374 29.85 -29.23 -4.63
CA THR A 374 30.50 -28.08 -5.24
C THR A 374 31.05 -27.17 -4.14
N ASN A 375 32.12 -26.44 -4.43
CA ASN A 375 32.65 -25.39 -3.55
C ASN A 375 32.00 -24.04 -3.84
N GLN A 376 30.96 -24.01 -4.67
CA GLN A 376 30.26 -22.83 -5.08
C GLN A 376 29.40 -22.28 -3.92
N ASP A 377 29.48 -20.99 -3.70
CA ASP A 377 28.57 -20.27 -2.81
C ASP A 377 27.31 -19.84 -3.59
N TYR A 378 26.15 -20.17 -3.05
CA TYR A 378 24.85 -19.85 -3.63
C TYR A 378 24.03 -18.91 -2.74
N ASN A 379 24.62 -18.30 -1.72
CA ASN A 379 24.01 -17.28 -0.89
C ASN A 379 23.77 -15.99 -1.71
N LEU A 380 22.93 -15.11 -1.18
CA LEU A 380 22.67 -13.82 -1.81
C LEU A 380 23.90 -12.91 -1.74
N ASP A 381 24.30 -12.37 -2.86
CA ASP A 381 25.33 -11.34 -2.92
C ASP A 381 24.72 -9.98 -2.54
N ILE A 382 25.39 -9.25 -1.65
CA ILE A 382 24.98 -7.90 -1.23
C ILE A 382 26.05 -6.91 -1.70
N TYR A 383 25.63 -5.95 -2.54
CA TYR A 383 26.49 -4.89 -3.06
C TYR A 383 26.13 -3.57 -2.42
N GLU A 384 27.11 -2.93 -1.80
CA GLU A 384 27.02 -1.57 -1.28
C GLU A 384 27.79 -0.62 -2.21
N TYR A 385 27.19 0.49 -2.59
CA TYR A 385 27.83 1.49 -3.43
C TYR A 385 27.43 2.91 -3.02
N GLU A 386 28.35 3.87 -3.26
CA GLU A 386 28.09 5.29 -3.11
C GLU A 386 27.72 5.88 -4.45
N GLN A 387 26.68 6.70 -4.48
CA GLN A 387 26.30 7.45 -5.68
C GLN A 387 27.31 8.57 -5.93
N ASN A 388 27.83 8.61 -7.16
CA ASN A 388 28.83 9.58 -7.62
C ASN A 388 28.29 10.37 -8.83
N GLU A 389 29.12 10.56 -9.86
CA GLU A 389 28.75 11.27 -11.11
C GLU A 389 27.75 10.50 -11.99
N PHE A 390 27.58 9.19 -11.76
CA PHE A 390 26.67 8.32 -12.49
C PHE A 390 25.28 8.25 -11.81
N THR A 391 24.27 7.98 -12.60
CA THR A 391 22.92 7.71 -12.05
C THR A 391 22.91 6.38 -11.32
N LYS A 392 21.92 6.22 -10.45
CA LYS A 392 21.70 4.95 -9.72
C LYS A 392 21.58 3.76 -10.69
N GLU A 393 20.81 3.93 -11.74
CA GLU A 393 20.55 2.93 -12.77
C GLU A 393 21.82 2.51 -13.51
N GLU A 394 22.70 3.46 -13.82
CA GLU A 394 23.99 3.18 -14.47
C GLU A 394 24.92 2.38 -13.57
N ILE A 395 25.00 2.75 -12.29
CA ILE A 395 25.83 2.03 -11.30
C ILE A 395 25.31 0.61 -11.11
N GLU A 396 24.02 0.43 -10.91
CA GLU A 396 23.40 -0.89 -10.74
C GLU A 396 23.59 -1.76 -11.99
N ALA A 397 23.35 -1.23 -13.18
CA ALA A 397 23.57 -1.95 -14.43
C ALA A 397 25.03 -2.41 -14.60
N PHE A 398 25.99 -1.53 -14.24
CA PHE A 398 27.42 -1.87 -14.31
C PHE A 398 27.78 -2.99 -13.33
N ILE A 399 27.30 -2.92 -12.07
CA ILE A 399 27.57 -3.94 -11.05
C ILE A 399 27.03 -5.30 -11.51
N ILE A 400 25.76 -5.33 -11.96
CA ILE A 400 25.11 -6.57 -12.43
C ILE A 400 25.87 -7.16 -13.64
N ALA A 401 26.18 -6.34 -14.65
CA ALA A 401 26.86 -6.81 -15.83
C ALA A 401 28.28 -7.34 -15.51
N ASN A 402 28.99 -6.70 -14.60
CA ASN A 402 30.33 -7.13 -14.18
C ASN A 402 30.26 -8.43 -13.36
N ASP A 403 29.28 -8.58 -12.48
CA ASP A 403 29.06 -9.81 -11.71
C ASP A 403 28.75 -10.99 -12.62
N ILE A 404 27.79 -10.83 -13.55
CA ILE A 404 27.45 -11.87 -14.55
C ILE A 404 28.70 -12.27 -15.36
N LYS A 405 29.46 -11.29 -15.86
CA LYS A 405 30.68 -11.53 -16.61
C LYS A 405 31.68 -12.36 -15.79
N ASN A 406 31.94 -11.95 -14.56
CA ASN A 406 32.86 -12.64 -13.66
C ASN A 406 32.40 -14.06 -13.36
N LYS A 407 31.11 -14.29 -13.12
CA LYS A 407 30.55 -15.61 -12.88
C LYS A 407 30.72 -16.54 -14.09
N VAL A 408 30.49 -16.04 -15.32
CA VAL A 408 30.67 -16.82 -16.55
C VAL A 408 32.18 -17.12 -16.81
N GLU A 409 33.05 -16.09 -16.71
CA GLU A 409 34.51 -16.27 -16.94
C GLU A 409 35.15 -17.21 -15.91
N ASN A 410 34.69 -17.20 -14.66
CA ASN A 410 35.18 -18.08 -13.61
C ASN A 410 34.47 -19.44 -13.53
N LYS A 411 33.64 -19.75 -14.54
CA LYS A 411 32.93 -21.05 -14.63
C LYS A 411 32.09 -21.37 -13.41
N TYR A 412 31.25 -20.38 -13.01
CA TYR A 412 30.31 -20.57 -11.94
C TYR A 412 29.41 -21.78 -12.20
N GLN A 413 29.32 -22.70 -11.24
CA GLN A 413 28.59 -23.94 -11.45
C GLN A 413 27.11 -23.77 -11.17
N ILE A 414 26.25 -24.20 -12.07
CA ILE A 414 24.81 -24.27 -11.91
C ILE A 414 24.31 -25.69 -12.11
N PHE A 415 23.17 -25.99 -11.48
CA PHE A 415 22.55 -27.31 -11.64
C PHE A 415 21.54 -27.28 -12.80
N ASP A 416 21.81 -28.04 -13.83
CA ASP A 416 20.90 -28.27 -14.94
C ASP A 416 19.80 -29.25 -14.52
N LYS A 417 18.55 -28.77 -14.46
CA LYS A 417 17.42 -29.59 -14.01
C LYS A 417 16.98 -30.64 -15.01
N ASP A 418 17.21 -30.38 -16.28
CA ASP A 418 16.80 -31.29 -17.36
C ASP A 418 17.80 -32.45 -17.50
N GLU A 419 19.09 -32.15 -17.44
CA GLU A 419 20.17 -33.14 -17.55
C GLU A 419 20.59 -33.73 -16.20
N GLN A 420 20.12 -33.15 -15.07
CA GLN A 420 20.46 -33.57 -13.69
C GLN A 420 21.96 -33.56 -13.39
N ILE A 421 22.70 -32.59 -13.92
CA ILE A 421 24.16 -32.45 -13.76
C ILE A 421 24.53 -31.02 -13.37
N LEU A 422 25.71 -30.87 -12.74
CA LEU A 422 26.36 -29.59 -12.60
C LEU A 422 27.09 -29.22 -13.90
N ARG A 423 26.88 -27.98 -14.37
CA ARG A 423 27.59 -27.44 -15.54
C ARG A 423 28.02 -26.00 -15.31
N ASP A 424 28.96 -25.53 -16.15
CA ASP A 424 29.35 -24.11 -16.13
C ASP A 424 28.20 -23.23 -16.60
N ALA A 425 28.03 -22.09 -15.92
CA ALA A 425 27.03 -21.07 -16.28
C ALA A 425 27.40 -20.40 -17.60
N THR A 426 26.38 -20.08 -18.37
CA THR A 426 26.47 -19.28 -19.60
C THR A 426 25.64 -18.01 -19.44
N TYR A 427 25.81 -17.01 -20.31
CA TYR A 427 25.03 -15.78 -20.25
C TYR A 427 23.52 -16.00 -20.35
N ASN A 428 23.05 -17.11 -20.91
CA ASN A 428 21.63 -17.45 -21.01
C ASN A 428 21.02 -17.92 -19.68
N ASP A 429 21.83 -18.21 -18.68
CA ASP A 429 21.37 -18.67 -17.37
C ASP A 429 21.02 -17.52 -16.40
N PHE A 430 21.32 -16.28 -16.80
CA PHE A 430 21.01 -15.06 -16.02
C PHE A 430 19.79 -14.35 -16.61
N VAL A 431 18.84 -14.00 -15.74
CA VAL A 431 17.54 -13.40 -16.11
C VAL A 431 17.35 -12.06 -15.43
#